data_dd42962757515471eea65b7c595eaaa7
#
_entry.id   dd42962757515471eea65b7c595eaaa7
#
_cell.length_a   1.000
_cell.length_b   1.000
_cell.length_c   1.000
_cell.angle_alpha   90.00
_cell.angle_beta   90.00
_cell.angle_gamma   90.00
#
_symmetry.space_group_name_H-M   'P 1'
#
loop_
_entity.id
_entity.type
_entity.pdbx_description
1 polymer ?
#
loop_
_entity_poly.entity_id
_entity_poly.type
_entity_poly.pdbx_seq_one_letter_code
_entity_poly.pdbx_strand_id
1 'polypeptide(L)'
;MARNMARLTPDKCVFLVCDVQERFRSAIHNFPAVVAGSQRMLKAAIELKIPTIVTEQYPKGLGKTVEELDVSRAEVFEKTTFTMLCPAVAARLAEHKQVTDFVLVGIEAHVCVQQTTLDLLEQGFNVHLCVDALSSSTPVDRACGLHRAECAYARRLTSPMHTSLTACRRAAWQACGRPPHHDGKCAYGSHPRQGSPELQGDLSQPQGDQVGGAAWISLR
;
A
#
# COMPACT_ATOMS: atom_id res chain seq x y z
N MET A 1 -17.37 -23.04 -11.70
CA MET A 1 -17.72 -21.66 -11.32
C MET A 1 -16.90 -20.71 -12.17
N ALA A 2 -17.52 -19.87 -12.99
CA ALA A 2 -16.81 -18.87 -13.78
C ALA A 2 -16.07 -17.93 -12.83
N ARG A 3 -14.74 -17.77 -13.01
CA ARG A 3 -13.96 -16.74 -12.34
C ARG A 3 -14.55 -15.40 -12.78
N ASN A 4 -15.32 -14.79 -11.89
CA ASN A 4 -15.83 -13.45 -12.13
C ASN A 4 -14.59 -12.53 -12.13
N MET A 5 -14.11 -12.19 -13.32
CA MET A 5 -12.97 -11.27 -13.46
C MET A 5 -13.39 -9.94 -12.84
N ALA A 6 -12.62 -9.53 -11.84
CA ALA A 6 -12.89 -8.39 -11.02
C ALA A 6 -12.93 -7.08 -11.83
N ARG A 7 -14.11 -6.70 -12.28
CA ARG A 7 -14.31 -5.38 -12.88
C ARG A 7 -14.60 -4.39 -11.77
N LEU A 8 -13.76 -3.36 -11.67
CA LEU A 8 -14.05 -2.19 -10.85
C LEU A 8 -15.25 -1.44 -11.46
N THR A 9 -16.21 -1.13 -10.61
CA THR A 9 -17.35 -0.26 -10.97
C THR A 9 -17.27 0.99 -10.09
N PRO A 10 -17.26 2.21 -10.66
CA PRO A 10 -17.00 3.43 -9.91
C PRO A 10 -17.90 3.64 -8.69
N ASP A 11 -19.18 3.29 -8.81
CA ASP A 11 -20.20 3.40 -7.77
C ASP A 11 -19.98 2.45 -6.58
N LYS A 12 -19.14 1.42 -6.74
CA LYS A 12 -18.78 0.45 -5.69
C LYS A 12 -17.37 0.61 -5.17
N CYS A 13 -16.65 1.64 -5.61
CA CYS A 13 -15.26 1.88 -5.27
C CYS A 13 -15.09 3.04 -4.29
N VAL A 14 -14.06 2.94 -3.45
CA VAL A 14 -13.43 4.06 -2.75
C VAL A 14 -11.95 4.08 -3.11
N PHE A 15 -11.42 5.27 -3.36
CA PHE A 15 -10.00 5.48 -3.60
C PHE A 15 -9.33 5.97 -2.31
N LEU A 16 -8.25 5.29 -1.91
CA LEU A 16 -7.49 5.58 -0.70
C LEU A 16 -6.06 6.02 -1.04
N VAL A 17 -5.67 7.20 -0.58
CA VAL A 17 -4.30 7.72 -0.69
C VAL A 17 -3.67 7.69 0.71
N CYS A 18 -2.69 6.82 0.89
CA CYS A 18 -2.08 6.54 2.18
C CYS A 18 -0.81 7.36 2.38
N ASP A 19 -0.85 8.37 3.25
CA ASP A 19 0.28 9.05 3.89
C ASP A 19 1.37 9.57 2.93
N VAL A 20 1.02 10.06 1.74
CA VAL A 20 1.98 10.63 0.78
C VAL A 20 2.35 12.05 1.21
N GLN A 21 3.23 12.18 2.22
CA GLN A 21 3.53 13.42 2.93
C GLN A 21 4.96 13.92 2.67
N GLU A 22 5.17 15.22 2.91
CA GLU A 22 6.39 15.95 2.60
C GLU A 22 7.66 15.34 3.23
N ARG A 23 7.61 14.92 4.49
CA ARG A 23 8.79 14.40 5.19
C ARG A 23 9.27 13.04 4.65
N PHE A 24 8.43 12.35 3.89
CA PHE A 24 8.80 11.07 3.28
C PHE A 24 9.58 11.18 1.97
N ARG A 25 9.73 12.38 1.39
CA ARG A 25 10.42 12.59 0.10
C ARG A 25 11.81 11.96 0.04
N SER A 26 12.59 12.10 1.10
CA SER A 26 13.96 11.58 1.18
C SER A 26 14.07 10.20 1.83
N ALA A 27 12.99 9.71 2.45
CA ALA A 27 13.00 8.47 3.20
C ALA A 27 12.48 7.27 2.39
N ILE A 28 11.65 7.52 1.38
CA ILE A 28 10.99 6.48 0.60
C ILE A 28 11.71 6.25 -0.72
N HIS A 29 11.97 4.97 -1.01
CA HIS A 29 12.56 4.57 -2.29
C HIS A 29 11.63 4.94 -3.44
N ASN A 30 12.18 5.62 -4.46
CA ASN A 30 11.47 6.06 -5.65
C ASN A 30 10.17 6.85 -5.36
N PHE A 31 10.20 7.74 -4.37
CA PHE A 31 9.06 8.57 -3.98
C PHE A 31 8.43 9.36 -5.15
N PRO A 32 9.21 9.91 -6.11
CA PRO A 32 8.62 10.59 -7.28
C PRO A 32 7.68 9.70 -8.10
N ALA A 33 7.97 8.40 -8.23
CA ALA A 33 7.07 7.48 -8.94
C ALA A 33 5.76 7.27 -8.17
N VAL A 34 5.81 7.20 -6.83
CA VAL A 34 4.61 7.14 -5.98
C VAL A 34 3.75 8.38 -6.20
N VAL A 35 4.35 9.58 -6.18
CA VAL A 35 3.64 10.84 -6.41
C VAL A 35 3.00 10.85 -7.81
N ALA A 36 3.76 10.54 -8.85
CA ALA A 36 3.26 10.53 -10.24
C ALA A 36 2.14 9.49 -10.44
N GLY A 37 2.27 8.29 -9.85
CA GLY A 37 1.24 7.26 -9.89
C GLY A 37 -0.02 7.69 -9.14
N SER A 38 0.14 8.24 -7.95
CA SER A 38 -0.97 8.76 -7.13
C SER A 38 -1.70 9.90 -7.83
N GLN A 39 -1.00 10.83 -8.49
CA GLN A 39 -1.62 11.89 -9.30
C GLN A 39 -2.50 11.35 -10.42
N ARG A 40 -2.00 10.36 -11.19
CA ARG A 40 -2.77 9.74 -12.26
C ARG A 40 -4.05 9.11 -11.74
N MET A 41 -3.93 8.36 -10.64
CA MET A 41 -5.07 7.69 -10.01
C MET A 41 -6.07 8.69 -9.40
N LEU A 42 -5.58 9.76 -8.77
CA LEU A 42 -6.42 10.80 -8.19
C LEU A 42 -7.24 11.53 -9.27
N LYS A 43 -6.60 11.89 -10.40
CA LYS A 43 -7.30 12.46 -11.55
C LYS A 43 -8.38 11.52 -12.09
N ALA A 44 -8.07 10.23 -12.22
CA ALA A 44 -9.06 9.23 -12.64
C ALA A 44 -10.23 9.11 -11.66
N ALA A 45 -9.96 9.11 -10.34
CA ALA A 45 -10.99 9.05 -9.31
C ALA A 45 -11.92 10.28 -9.37
N ILE A 46 -11.36 11.47 -9.58
CA ILE A 46 -12.12 12.71 -9.75
C ILE A 46 -13.06 12.63 -10.97
N GLU A 47 -12.54 12.24 -12.14
CA GLU A 47 -13.31 12.12 -13.38
C GLU A 47 -14.43 11.07 -13.27
N LEU A 48 -14.15 9.96 -12.61
CA LEU A 48 -15.10 8.87 -12.38
C LEU A 48 -16.02 9.12 -11.19
N LYS A 49 -15.86 10.24 -10.48
CA LYS A 49 -16.62 10.62 -9.27
C LYS A 49 -16.52 9.56 -8.16
N ILE A 50 -15.37 8.91 -8.04
CA ILE A 50 -15.10 7.92 -6.99
C ILE A 50 -14.79 8.67 -5.69
N PRO A 51 -15.47 8.38 -4.57
CA PRO A 51 -15.14 8.93 -3.25
C PRO A 51 -13.67 8.69 -2.93
N THR A 52 -12.97 9.74 -2.52
CA THR A 52 -11.54 9.70 -2.26
C THR A 52 -11.25 10.09 -0.82
N ILE A 53 -10.51 9.23 -0.11
CA ILE A 53 -10.04 9.47 1.25
C ILE A 53 -8.52 9.51 1.23
N VAL A 54 -7.97 10.55 1.83
CA VAL A 54 -6.53 10.75 2.01
C VAL A 54 -6.23 10.69 3.51
N THR A 55 -5.18 10.00 3.90
CA THR A 55 -4.71 10.06 5.29
C THR A 55 -3.36 10.75 5.41
N GLU A 56 -3.18 11.40 6.55
CA GLU A 56 -1.94 12.02 6.97
C GLU A 56 -1.52 11.43 8.32
N GLN A 57 -0.41 10.70 8.32
CA GLN A 57 0.19 10.15 9.54
C GLN A 57 0.85 11.27 10.33
N TYR A 58 0.38 11.54 11.55
CA TYR A 58 0.96 12.51 12.48
C TYR A 58 1.50 13.77 11.77
N PRO A 59 0.64 14.59 11.12
CA PRO A 59 1.09 15.67 10.22
C PRO A 59 1.90 16.77 10.93
N LYS A 60 1.78 16.93 12.24
CA LYS A 60 2.65 17.83 13.02
C LYS A 60 4.13 17.46 12.92
N GLY A 61 4.45 16.17 12.78
CA GLY A 61 5.82 15.69 12.65
C GLY A 61 6.21 15.38 11.21
N LEU A 62 5.29 14.83 10.41
CA LEU A 62 5.57 14.31 9.06
C LEU A 62 5.16 15.27 7.94
N GLY A 63 4.57 16.40 8.27
CA GLY A 63 4.09 17.38 7.28
C GLY A 63 2.76 16.98 6.68
N LYS A 64 2.26 17.80 5.78
CA LYS A 64 1.01 17.58 5.05
C LYS A 64 1.26 16.72 3.81
N THR A 65 0.19 16.24 3.20
CA THR A 65 0.21 15.64 1.86
C THR A 65 0.96 16.56 0.90
N VAL A 66 1.77 15.96 0.03
CA VAL A 66 2.61 16.71 -0.92
C VAL A 66 1.74 17.55 -1.86
N GLU A 67 2.22 18.75 -2.19
CA GLU A 67 1.45 19.75 -2.97
C GLU A 67 1.13 19.30 -4.40
N GLU A 68 1.90 18.36 -4.95
CA GLU A 68 1.65 17.78 -6.26
C GLU A 68 0.35 16.98 -6.33
N LEU A 69 -0.20 16.54 -5.19
CA LEU A 69 -1.47 15.83 -5.14
C LEU A 69 -2.60 16.82 -4.89
N ASP A 70 -3.42 17.10 -5.89
CA ASP A 70 -4.63 17.91 -5.72
C ASP A 70 -5.70 17.13 -4.91
N VAL A 71 -5.69 17.34 -3.61
CA VAL A 71 -6.64 16.72 -2.67
C VAL A 71 -7.86 17.59 -2.38
N SER A 72 -8.10 18.65 -3.14
CA SER A 72 -9.20 19.60 -2.93
C SER A 72 -10.60 18.97 -2.99
N ARG A 73 -10.72 17.83 -3.68
CA ARG A 73 -11.95 17.03 -3.78
C ARG A 73 -11.93 15.73 -2.97
N ALA A 74 -10.91 15.54 -2.15
CA ALA A 74 -10.76 14.39 -1.28
C ALA A 74 -11.07 14.77 0.18
N GLU A 75 -11.46 13.79 0.96
CA GLU A 75 -11.58 13.94 2.39
C GLU A 75 -10.26 13.57 3.05
N VAL A 76 -9.64 14.53 3.74
CA VAL A 76 -8.34 14.36 4.38
C VAL A 76 -8.51 14.09 5.88
N PHE A 77 -7.93 13.00 6.37
CA PHE A 77 -8.00 12.59 7.77
C PHE A 77 -6.60 12.46 8.37
N GLU A 78 -6.41 13.06 9.54
CA GLU A 78 -5.20 12.84 10.34
C GLU A 78 -5.32 11.55 11.15
N LYS A 79 -4.23 10.80 11.24
CA LYS A 79 -4.19 9.56 12.03
C LYS A 79 -2.87 9.37 12.77
N THR A 80 -2.90 8.54 13.81
CA THR A 80 -1.72 8.10 14.57
C THR A 80 -1.57 6.57 14.54
N THR A 81 -2.59 5.85 14.08
CA THR A 81 -2.55 4.40 13.81
C THR A 81 -1.90 4.13 12.47
N PHE A 82 -1.35 2.93 12.27
CA PHE A 82 -0.79 2.56 10.96
C PHE A 82 -1.89 2.35 9.92
N THR A 83 -2.97 1.67 10.28
CA THR A 83 -4.11 1.52 9.37
C THR A 83 -4.76 2.85 9.04
N MET A 84 -5.27 2.99 7.81
CA MET A 84 -6.12 4.11 7.43
C MET A 84 -7.51 4.04 8.08
N LEU A 85 -7.93 2.86 8.56
CA LEU A 85 -9.25 2.65 9.16
C LEU A 85 -9.30 3.17 10.62
N CYS A 86 -8.82 4.39 10.85
CA CYS A 86 -9.05 5.08 12.12
C CYS A 86 -10.57 5.35 12.31
N PRO A 87 -11.04 5.62 13.55
CA PRO A 87 -12.48 5.79 13.82
C PRO A 87 -13.18 6.79 12.91
N ALA A 88 -12.53 7.90 12.55
CA ALA A 88 -13.09 8.91 11.65
C ALA A 88 -13.28 8.38 10.22
N VAL A 89 -12.29 7.70 9.67
CA VAL A 89 -12.37 7.07 8.34
C VAL A 89 -13.40 5.93 8.35
N ALA A 90 -13.42 5.10 9.38
CA ALA A 90 -14.38 4.01 9.50
C ALA A 90 -15.82 4.52 9.54
N ALA A 91 -16.08 5.60 10.29
CA ALA A 91 -17.40 6.26 10.33
C ALA A 91 -17.82 6.78 8.95
N ARG A 92 -16.88 7.41 8.23
CA ARG A 92 -17.13 7.93 6.88
C ARG A 92 -17.42 6.81 5.87
N LEU A 93 -16.68 5.71 5.93
CA LEU A 93 -16.89 4.54 5.07
C LEU A 93 -18.24 3.86 5.32
N ALA A 94 -18.75 3.88 6.54
CA ALA A 94 -20.03 3.30 6.89
C ALA A 94 -21.22 4.00 6.18
N GLU A 95 -21.05 5.22 5.70
CA GLU A 95 -22.03 5.94 4.90
C GLU A 95 -22.16 5.39 3.46
N HIS A 96 -21.13 4.74 2.96
CA HIS A 96 -21.03 4.18 1.61
C HIS A 96 -21.39 2.69 1.57
N LYS A 97 -22.64 2.35 1.92
CA LYS A 97 -23.10 0.95 2.08
C LYS A 97 -22.95 0.05 0.85
N GLN A 98 -22.88 0.63 -0.35
CA GLN A 98 -22.73 -0.10 -1.62
C GLN A 98 -21.28 -0.43 -1.97
N VAL A 99 -20.30 0.14 -1.24
CA VAL A 99 -18.87 -0.04 -1.54
C VAL A 99 -18.45 -1.46 -1.20
N THR A 100 -17.78 -2.07 -2.15
CA THR A 100 -17.20 -3.41 -2.04
C THR A 100 -15.73 -3.45 -2.38
N ASP A 101 -15.22 -2.42 -3.05
CA ASP A 101 -13.88 -2.39 -3.63
C ASP A 101 -13.11 -1.14 -3.18
N PHE A 102 -11.88 -1.35 -2.72
CA PHE A 102 -10.97 -0.29 -2.30
C PHE A 102 -9.73 -0.28 -3.18
N VAL A 103 -9.40 0.87 -3.72
CA VAL A 103 -8.19 1.08 -4.54
C VAL A 103 -7.18 1.86 -3.71
N LEU A 104 -5.99 1.31 -3.48
CA LEU A 104 -4.95 1.89 -2.62
C LEU A 104 -3.72 2.33 -3.40
N VAL A 105 -3.24 3.53 -3.05
CA VAL A 105 -1.92 4.08 -3.40
C VAL A 105 -1.25 4.64 -2.15
N GLY A 106 0.05 4.89 -2.22
CA GLY A 106 0.80 5.60 -1.17
C GLY A 106 1.84 4.78 -0.44
N ILE A 107 2.08 5.08 0.83
CA ILE A 107 3.19 4.58 1.63
C ILE A 107 2.78 4.26 3.08
N GLU A 108 3.56 3.46 3.81
CA GLU A 108 4.56 2.52 3.30
C GLU A 108 3.90 1.18 2.99
N ALA A 109 4.28 0.56 1.89
CA ALA A 109 3.69 -0.70 1.41
C ALA A 109 3.72 -1.81 2.47
N HIS A 110 4.76 -1.85 3.32
CA HIS A 110 4.93 -2.87 4.37
C HIS A 110 4.41 -2.45 5.75
N VAL A 111 3.89 -1.22 5.90
CA VAL A 111 3.37 -0.69 7.16
C VAL A 111 1.92 -0.26 6.99
N CYS A 112 1.67 1.02 6.66
CA CYS A 112 0.31 1.60 6.64
C CYS A 112 -0.57 0.97 5.55
N VAL A 113 -0.04 0.82 4.33
CA VAL A 113 -0.76 0.17 3.23
C VAL A 113 -1.06 -1.29 3.55
N GLN A 114 -0.06 -2.04 4.05
CA GLN A 114 -0.24 -3.43 4.45
C GLN A 114 -1.30 -3.58 5.53
N GLN A 115 -1.23 -2.77 6.61
CA GLN A 115 -2.18 -2.87 7.71
C GLN A 115 -3.60 -2.54 7.25
N THR A 116 -3.75 -1.48 6.45
CA THR A 116 -5.05 -1.11 5.84
C THR A 116 -5.59 -2.23 4.96
N THR A 117 -4.73 -2.85 4.15
CA THR A 117 -5.12 -3.98 3.29
C THR A 117 -5.63 -5.16 4.11
N LEU A 118 -4.94 -5.52 5.19
CA LEU A 118 -5.35 -6.63 6.07
C LEU A 118 -6.70 -6.36 6.72
N ASP A 119 -6.89 -5.17 7.27
CA ASP A 119 -8.12 -4.78 7.95
C ASP A 119 -9.33 -4.77 6.98
N LEU A 120 -9.14 -4.28 5.75
CA LEU A 120 -10.16 -4.30 4.71
C LEU A 120 -10.52 -5.74 4.27
N LEU A 121 -9.52 -6.58 4.07
CA LEU A 121 -9.71 -7.99 3.73
C LEU A 121 -10.44 -8.75 4.85
N GLU A 122 -10.13 -8.50 6.11
CA GLU A 122 -10.81 -9.10 7.27
C GLU A 122 -12.28 -8.69 7.34
N GLN A 123 -12.61 -7.44 6.97
CA GLN A 123 -13.99 -6.95 6.90
C GLN A 123 -14.76 -7.44 5.66
N GLY A 124 -14.13 -8.20 4.77
CA GLY A 124 -14.79 -8.80 3.62
C GLY A 124 -14.72 -7.98 2.33
N PHE A 125 -14.02 -6.86 2.31
CA PHE A 125 -13.86 -6.02 1.13
C PHE A 125 -12.83 -6.56 0.13
N ASN A 126 -12.93 -6.14 -1.11
CA ASN A 126 -11.91 -6.37 -2.13
C ASN A 126 -10.90 -5.23 -2.10
N VAL A 127 -9.61 -5.55 -2.25
CA VAL A 127 -8.54 -4.54 -2.22
C VAL A 127 -7.73 -4.61 -3.50
N HIS A 128 -7.49 -3.46 -4.11
CA HIS A 128 -6.76 -3.29 -5.35
C HIS A 128 -5.55 -2.40 -5.09
N LEU A 129 -4.36 -2.98 -5.13
CA LEU A 129 -3.11 -2.27 -4.89
C LEU A 129 -2.52 -1.78 -6.21
N CYS A 130 -2.32 -0.46 -6.36
CA CYS A 130 -1.65 0.13 -7.52
C CYS A 130 -0.13 0.03 -7.29
N VAL A 131 0.48 -1.05 -7.72
CA VAL A 131 1.87 -1.38 -7.37
C VAL A 131 2.90 -0.37 -7.87
N ASP A 132 2.63 0.34 -8.95
CA ASP A 132 3.45 1.44 -9.48
C ASP A 132 3.29 2.76 -8.73
N ALA A 133 2.29 2.85 -7.84
CA ALA A 133 2.03 3.99 -6.96
C ALA A 133 2.20 3.62 -5.46
N LEU A 134 2.90 2.53 -5.17
CA LEU A 134 3.22 2.06 -3.82
C LEU A 134 4.72 1.92 -3.63
N SER A 135 5.24 2.40 -2.51
CA SER A 135 6.65 2.21 -2.14
C SER A 135 6.84 2.07 -0.62
N SER A 136 8.08 1.88 -0.23
CA SER A 136 8.55 1.82 1.16
C SER A 136 9.95 2.44 1.25
N SER A 137 10.52 2.51 2.44
CA SER A 137 11.88 2.99 2.67
C SER A 137 12.91 2.22 1.84
N THR A 138 12.72 0.89 1.66
CA THR A 138 13.57 0.09 0.78
C THR A 138 12.76 -0.73 -0.24
N PRO A 139 13.37 -1.13 -1.39
CA PRO A 139 12.73 -2.05 -2.32
C PRO A 139 12.34 -3.40 -1.70
N VAL A 140 13.14 -3.88 -0.73
CA VAL A 140 12.88 -5.13 -0.02
C VAL A 140 11.64 -5.01 0.85
N ASP A 141 11.50 -3.94 1.61
CA ASP A 141 10.32 -3.69 2.46
C ASP A 141 9.06 -3.58 1.61
N ARG A 142 9.14 -2.88 0.45
CA ARG A 142 8.05 -2.82 -0.52
C ARG A 142 7.64 -4.22 -1.00
N ALA A 143 8.61 -5.04 -1.42
CA ALA A 143 8.35 -6.39 -1.90
C ALA A 143 7.72 -7.27 -0.80
N CYS A 144 8.22 -7.19 0.43
CA CYS A 144 7.68 -7.91 1.58
C CYS A 144 6.23 -7.51 1.88
N GLY A 145 5.91 -6.21 1.83
CA GLY A 145 4.56 -5.70 2.04
C GLY A 145 3.57 -6.21 1.00
N LEU A 146 3.92 -6.11 -0.28
CA LEU A 146 3.10 -6.59 -1.39
C LEU A 146 2.88 -8.10 -1.31
N HIS A 147 3.95 -8.88 -1.09
CA HIS A 147 3.84 -10.33 -0.95
C HIS A 147 2.95 -10.75 0.23
N ARG A 148 3.04 -10.03 1.36
CA ARG A 148 2.17 -10.30 2.51
C ARG A 148 0.70 -10.02 2.20
N ALA A 149 0.39 -8.97 1.44
CA ALA A 149 -0.96 -8.67 0.99
C ALA A 149 -1.51 -9.80 0.10
N GLU A 150 -0.73 -10.27 -0.87
CA GLU A 150 -1.07 -11.43 -1.72
C GLU A 150 -1.34 -12.69 -0.90
N CYS A 151 -0.48 -13.00 0.08
CA CYS A 151 -0.67 -14.14 0.95
C CYS A 151 -1.92 -14.04 1.82
N ALA A 152 -2.25 -12.87 2.32
CA ALA A 152 -3.45 -12.65 3.12
C ALA A 152 -4.72 -12.88 2.28
N TYR A 153 -4.71 -12.37 1.07
CA TYR A 153 -5.78 -12.59 0.11
C TYR A 153 -5.96 -14.07 -0.27
N ALA A 154 -4.86 -14.76 -0.61
CA ALA A 154 -4.90 -16.19 -0.94
C ALA A 154 -5.51 -17.02 0.19
N ARG A 155 -5.19 -16.69 1.44
CA ARG A 155 -5.79 -17.34 2.62
C ARG A 155 -7.29 -17.11 2.71
N ARG A 156 -7.76 -15.89 2.47
CA ARG A 156 -9.19 -15.60 2.46
C ARG A 156 -9.94 -16.48 1.48
N LEU A 157 -9.35 -16.77 0.31
CA LEU A 157 -9.97 -17.63 -0.71
C LEU A 157 -9.96 -19.12 -0.37
N THR A 158 -8.97 -19.57 0.39
CA THR A 158 -8.75 -21.02 0.65
C THR A 158 -9.27 -21.47 2.02
N SER A 159 -9.72 -20.55 2.88
CA SER A 159 -10.16 -20.91 4.23
C SER A 159 -11.62 -21.34 4.27
N PRO A 160 -11.85 -22.61 4.63
CA PRO A 160 -12.68 -22.95 5.77
C PRO A 160 -11.75 -23.24 6.95
N MET A 161 -11.58 -22.28 7.87
CA MET A 161 -10.97 -22.48 9.19
C MET A 161 -9.80 -23.50 9.26
N HIS A 162 -8.58 -23.01 9.39
CA HIS A 162 -7.30 -23.70 9.67
C HIS A 162 -6.34 -23.89 8.49
N THR A 163 -5.59 -22.85 8.15
CA THR A 163 -4.24 -23.08 7.63
C THR A 163 -3.26 -22.15 8.36
N SER A 164 -2.29 -22.77 9.00
CA SER A 164 -1.29 -22.21 9.90
C SER A 164 -0.56 -20.99 9.34
N LEU A 165 -0.50 -19.92 10.13
CA LEU A 165 0.32 -18.71 9.96
C LEU A 165 1.81 -18.99 9.63
N THR A 166 2.28 -20.21 9.86
CA THR A 166 3.69 -20.62 9.72
C THR A 166 4.18 -20.75 8.28
N ALA A 167 3.34 -21.18 7.34
CA ALA A 167 3.77 -21.40 5.96
C ALA A 167 4.02 -20.10 5.19
N CYS A 168 3.16 -19.09 5.38
CA CYS A 168 3.31 -17.79 4.73
C CYS A 168 4.46 -16.96 5.32
N ARG A 169 4.70 -17.08 6.63
CA ARG A 169 5.89 -16.50 7.28
C ARG A 169 7.17 -17.05 6.67
N ARG A 170 7.23 -18.35 6.39
CA ARG A 170 8.41 -19.00 5.82
C ARG A 170 8.69 -18.55 4.37
N ALA A 171 7.67 -18.42 3.53
CA ALA A 171 7.81 -17.95 2.15
C ALA A 171 8.26 -16.48 2.07
N ALA A 172 7.67 -15.59 2.89
CA ALA A 172 8.08 -14.19 2.96
C ALA A 172 9.54 -14.03 3.43
N TRP A 173 9.99 -14.88 4.38
CA TRP A 173 11.36 -14.89 4.87
C TRP A 173 12.36 -15.39 3.82
N GLN A 174 11.99 -16.39 3.03
CA GLN A 174 12.84 -16.86 1.93
C GLN A 174 13.01 -15.81 0.84
N ALA A 175 11.96 -15.05 0.53
CA ALA A 175 12.04 -13.93 -0.43
C ALA A 175 12.89 -12.76 0.07
N CYS A 176 12.94 -12.52 1.40
CA CYS A 176 13.70 -11.43 2.01
C CYS A 176 15.13 -11.82 2.43
N GLY A 177 15.55 -13.08 2.28
CA GLY A 177 16.92 -13.56 2.55
C GLY A 177 17.37 -13.49 4.03
N ARG A 178 16.45 -13.39 5.00
CA ARG A 178 16.77 -13.33 6.43
C ARG A 178 16.19 -14.51 7.21
N PRO A 179 16.95 -15.14 8.13
CA PRO A 179 16.42 -16.24 8.95
C PRO A 179 15.45 -15.73 10.03
N PRO A 180 14.46 -16.55 10.47
CA PRO A 180 13.52 -16.18 11.51
C PRO A 180 14.21 -16.07 12.87
N HIS A 181 14.00 -14.98 13.60
CA HIS A 181 14.36 -14.92 15.03
C HIS A 181 13.40 -15.76 15.87
N HIS A 182 13.93 -16.38 16.93
CA HIS A 182 13.24 -17.39 17.76
C HIS A 182 12.01 -16.87 18.54
N ASP A 183 11.80 -15.57 18.63
CA ASP A 183 10.81 -14.91 19.49
C ASP A 183 9.67 -14.18 18.76
N GLY A 184 9.63 -14.26 17.43
CA GLY A 184 8.49 -13.75 16.64
C GLY A 184 8.30 -12.23 16.62
N LYS A 185 9.23 -11.45 17.19
CA LYS A 185 9.17 -9.99 17.20
C LYS A 185 10.03 -9.42 16.08
N CYS A 186 9.45 -8.56 15.23
CA CYS A 186 10.22 -7.68 14.37
C CYS A 186 10.93 -6.66 15.28
N ALA A 187 12.24 -6.81 15.43
CA ALA A 187 13.04 -5.83 16.14
C ALA A 187 13.17 -4.57 15.27
N TYR A 188 12.45 -3.51 15.63
CA TYR A 188 12.83 -2.15 15.28
C TYR A 188 14.06 -1.81 16.15
N GLY A 189 15.23 -2.20 15.68
CA GLY A 189 16.51 -1.87 16.29
C GLY A 189 17.13 -0.69 15.57
N SER A 190 17.38 0.38 16.32
CA SER A 190 18.25 1.48 15.95
C SER A 190 19.60 0.96 15.41
N HIS A 191 19.87 1.21 14.11
CA HIS A 191 21.18 0.92 13.54
C HIS A 191 22.16 2.04 13.83
N PRO A 192 23.36 1.75 14.40
CA PRO A 192 24.48 2.66 14.32
C PRO A 192 25.06 2.62 12.89
N ARG A 193 25.33 3.79 12.35
CA ARG A 193 26.02 3.94 11.06
C ARG A 193 27.44 3.37 11.15
N GLN A 194 27.75 2.35 10.37
CA GLN A 194 29.10 1.97 10.02
C GLN A 194 29.21 1.70 8.53
N GLY A 195 30.32 2.18 7.97
CA GLY A 195 30.61 2.40 6.56
C GLY A 195 30.40 1.22 5.62
N SER A 196 29.99 1.56 4.42
CA SER A 196 29.84 0.68 3.27
C SER A 196 31.19 0.47 2.57
N PRO A 197 31.52 -0.74 2.09
CA PRO A 197 32.43 -0.90 0.98
C PRO A 197 31.67 -0.75 -0.35
N GLU A 198 32.28 0.03 -1.24
CA GLU A 198 31.85 0.23 -2.62
C GLU A 198 31.83 -1.09 -3.39
N LEU A 199 30.71 -1.42 -4.00
CA LEU A 199 30.61 -2.35 -5.12
C LEU A 199 30.14 -1.54 -6.33
N GLN A 200 31.10 -1.15 -7.16
CA GLN A 200 30.87 -0.71 -8.52
C GLN A 200 30.39 -1.90 -9.35
N GLY A 201 29.16 -1.84 -9.80
CA GLY A 201 28.58 -2.75 -10.78
C GLY A 201 27.80 -1.93 -11.78
N ASP A 202 28.36 -1.82 -12.96
CA ASP A 202 27.76 -1.18 -14.15
C ASP A 202 26.45 -1.87 -14.52
N LEU A 203 25.34 -1.15 -14.43
CA LEU A 203 24.04 -1.55 -14.95
C LEU A 203 23.59 -0.50 -15.96
N SER A 204 24.01 -0.68 -17.21
CA SER A 204 23.45 -0.03 -18.38
C SER A 204 21.93 -0.27 -18.45
N GLN A 205 21.18 0.80 -18.32
CA GLN A 205 19.71 0.79 -18.52
C GLN A 205 19.37 0.68 -19.99
N PRO A 206 18.40 -0.14 -20.38
CA PRO A 206 17.77 0.00 -21.68
C PRO A 206 16.79 1.18 -21.63
N GLN A 207 17.02 2.18 -22.45
CA GLN A 207 16.02 3.19 -22.81
C GLN A 207 14.94 2.54 -23.66
N GLY A 208 13.70 2.63 -23.23
CA GLY A 208 12.55 2.18 -23.99
C GLY A 208 11.32 2.94 -23.54
N ASP A 209 10.87 3.87 -24.40
CA ASP A 209 9.58 4.54 -24.29
C ASP A 209 8.45 3.50 -24.23
N GLN A 210 7.83 3.37 -23.07
CA GLN A 210 6.53 2.70 -22.97
C GLN A 210 5.58 3.58 -22.21
N VAL A 211 4.49 3.96 -22.88
CA VAL A 211 3.29 4.52 -22.29
C VAL A 211 2.76 3.51 -21.28
N GLY A 212 3.13 3.70 -20.01
CA GLY A 212 2.88 2.72 -18.96
C GLY A 212 1.41 2.68 -18.56
N GLY A 213 0.74 1.61 -18.87
CA GLY A 213 -0.48 1.22 -18.18
C GLY A 213 -0.18 1.00 -16.69
N ALA A 214 -1.09 1.42 -15.81
CA ALA A 214 -0.91 1.23 -14.37
C ALA A 214 -0.82 -0.26 -14.03
N ALA A 215 0.19 -0.64 -13.25
CA ALA A 215 0.35 -2.02 -12.79
C ALA A 215 -0.49 -2.27 -11.53
N TRP A 216 -1.27 -3.33 -11.53
CA TRP A 216 -2.24 -3.64 -10.49
C TRP A 216 -2.00 -5.01 -9.87
N ILE A 217 -2.13 -5.07 -8.54
CA ILE A 217 -2.43 -6.30 -7.82
C ILE A 217 -3.86 -6.16 -7.28
N SER A 218 -4.77 -7.01 -7.78
CA SER A 218 -6.16 -7.05 -7.33
C SER A 218 -6.34 -8.21 -6.35
N LEU A 219 -6.68 -7.87 -5.11
CA LEU A 219 -6.93 -8.81 -4.02
C LEU A 219 -8.45 -8.89 -3.80
N ARG A 220 -9.03 -10.08 -4.01
CA ARG A 220 -10.48 -10.33 -3.88
C ARG A 220 -10.79 -11.48 -2.96
#